data_a2ab8c229c023eb41a21a7cbd5b33bd7
#
_entry.id   a2ab8c229c023eb41a21a7cbd5b33bd7
#
_cell.length_a   1.000
_cell.length_b   1.000
_cell.length_c   1.000
_cell.angle_alpha   90.00
_cell.angle_beta   90.00
_cell.angle_gamma   90.00
#
_symmetry.space_group_name_H-M   'P 1'
#
loop_
_entity.id
_entity.type
_entity.pdbx_description
1 polymer ?
#
loop_
_entity_poly.entity_id
_entity_poly.type
_entity_poly.pdbx_seq_one_letter_code
_entity_poly.pdbx_strand_id
1 'polypeptide(L)'
;MVFLGWRRLLHFCGRTSLRKDLKQKQRGCLVWRCYRGGTSGRHIDPELRMFLEQNTEIIDSGNLTPEIRLRLLTPNCRFWHDKAALWPYGEPYWAMYWPGGQGLSRYLLDNPKVVQTKKVLDLGSGCGATAIAATLSGASQVVANDIDPVAAAAMVLNCELNNIDPIPVLTENLIGTDIGKWDLIVIGDMFYSEELADSLSEWLKKCIQDDKTELLIGDPGRPYFVTNQIQRMLHKVSEYALPKSSPEEYNGSIKTIIWNYQP
;
A
#
# COMPACT_ATOMS: atom_id res chain seq x y z
N MET A 1 8.31 -24.30 -12.40
CA MET A 1 9.55 -24.38 -11.62
C MET A 1 10.22 -23.01 -11.40
N VAL A 2 9.51 -21.89 -11.65
CA VAL A 2 10.04 -20.50 -11.59
C VAL A 2 9.60 -19.77 -10.30
N PHE A 3 8.58 -20.26 -9.59
CA PHE A 3 7.98 -19.63 -8.39
C PHE A 3 8.70 -19.86 -7.04
N LEU A 4 9.80 -20.59 -7.01
CA LEU A 4 10.60 -20.77 -5.78
C LEU A 4 11.35 -19.49 -5.35
N GLY A 5 11.45 -18.49 -6.23
CA GLY A 5 12.09 -17.21 -5.93
C GLY A 5 11.30 -16.32 -4.96
N TRP A 6 10.00 -16.21 -5.17
CA TRP A 6 9.14 -15.31 -4.39
C TRP A 6 8.76 -15.84 -3.01
N ARG A 7 8.61 -17.17 -2.84
CA ARG A 7 8.37 -17.78 -1.52
C ARG A 7 9.53 -17.62 -0.54
N ARG A 8 10.79 -17.46 -1.04
CA ARG A 8 11.96 -17.22 -0.19
C ARG A 8 12.12 -15.76 0.25
N LEU A 9 11.47 -14.82 -0.42
CA LEU A 9 11.59 -13.38 -0.13
C LEU A 9 10.86 -12.97 1.14
N LEU A 10 9.74 -13.60 1.47
CA LEU A 10 9.02 -13.33 2.73
C LEU A 10 9.76 -13.82 3.98
N HIS A 11 10.77 -14.71 3.82
CA HIS A 11 11.56 -15.26 4.94
C HIS A 11 12.95 -14.60 5.11
N PHE A 12 13.36 -13.66 4.25
CA PHE A 12 14.74 -13.17 4.22
C PHE A 12 14.91 -11.68 4.58
N CYS A 13 13.87 -11.01 5.06
CA CYS A 13 13.95 -9.58 5.44
C CYS A 13 14.76 -9.30 6.73
N GLY A 14 15.50 -10.28 7.27
CA GLY A 14 16.12 -10.18 8.59
C GLY A 14 17.65 -9.95 8.66
N ARG A 15 18.45 -10.01 7.60
CA ARG A 15 19.92 -10.05 7.78
C ARG A 15 20.85 -9.36 6.78
N THR A 16 20.43 -8.46 5.90
CA THR A 16 21.38 -7.80 4.98
C THR A 16 21.16 -6.29 4.83
N SER A 17 21.22 -5.57 5.95
CA SER A 17 20.84 -4.14 5.96
C SER A 17 21.98 -3.12 5.85
N LEU A 18 23.26 -3.41 5.98
CA LEU A 18 24.24 -2.33 6.26
C LEU A 18 25.08 -1.80 5.08
N ARG A 19 24.99 -2.38 3.87
CA ARG A 19 25.77 -1.89 2.71
C ARG A 19 24.95 -1.38 1.51
N LYS A 20 23.63 -1.60 1.48
CA LYS A 20 22.74 -1.07 0.43
C LYS A 20 22.25 0.36 0.72
N ASP A 21 22.30 0.80 1.97
CA ASP A 21 21.77 2.08 2.44
C ASP A 21 22.37 3.33 1.79
N LEU A 22 23.64 3.30 1.37
CA LEU A 22 24.31 4.50 0.83
C LEU A 22 23.88 4.83 -0.61
N LYS A 23 23.62 3.82 -1.46
CA LYS A 23 23.14 4.04 -2.84
C LYS A 23 21.64 4.36 -2.88
N GLN A 24 20.88 3.77 -2.00
CA GLN A 24 19.44 4.03 -1.87
C GLN A 24 19.18 5.43 -1.27
N LYS A 25 19.98 5.88 -0.29
CA LYS A 25 19.92 7.26 0.24
C LYS A 25 20.22 8.33 -0.82
N GLN A 26 21.14 8.08 -1.75
CA GLN A 26 21.43 9.04 -2.81
C GLN A 26 20.32 9.10 -3.87
N ARG A 27 19.64 7.98 -4.18
CA ARG A 27 18.51 7.94 -5.12
C ARG A 27 17.20 8.42 -4.49
N GLY A 28 16.92 8.09 -3.24
CA GLY A 28 15.83 8.66 -2.45
C GLY A 28 15.89 10.18 -2.33
N CYS A 29 17.09 10.76 -2.31
CA CYS A 29 17.28 12.20 -2.27
C CYS A 29 16.84 12.92 -3.57
N LEU A 30 16.88 12.29 -4.72
CA LEU A 30 16.40 12.86 -6.00
C LEU A 30 14.87 12.88 -6.07
N VAL A 31 14.20 11.81 -5.67
CA VAL A 31 12.74 11.76 -5.57
C VAL A 31 12.24 12.75 -4.50
N TRP A 32 12.94 12.87 -3.37
CA TRP A 32 12.61 13.77 -2.27
C TRP A 32 12.71 15.28 -2.59
N ARG A 33 13.61 15.68 -3.49
CA ARG A 33 13.70 17.08 -3.93
C ARG A 33 12.43 17.57 -4.63
N CYS A 34 11.66 16.64 -5.21
CA CYS A 34 10.39 16.97 -5.87
C CYS A 34 9.22 17.19 -4.90
N TYR A 35 9.27 16.65 -3.68
CA TYR A 35 8.16 16.71 -2.72
C TYR A 35 8.28 17.77 -1.61
N ARG A 36 9.50 18.30 -1.33
CA ARG A 36 9.70 19.36 -0.29
C ARG A 36 9.44 20.79 -0.72
N GLY A 37 9.31 21.06 -2.01
CA GLY A 37 8.98 22.39 -2.49
C GLY A 37 7.46 22.54 -2.61
N GLY A 38 6.84 23.35 -1.79
CA GLY A 38 5.39 23.64 -1.72
C GLY A 38 4.74 24.18 -3.00
N THR A 39 5.10 23.63 -4.16
CA THR A 39 4.48 23.92 -5.46
C THR A 39 4.22 22.59 -6.16
N SER A 40 2.96 22.16 -6.15
CA SER A 40 2.33 21.11 -6.95
C SER A 40 3.15 19.82 -7.12
N GLY A 41 2.77 18.77 -6.40
CA GLY A 41 3.31 17.39 -6.45
C GLY A 41 3.15 16.66 -7.80
N ARG A 42 3.40 17.31 -8.93
CA ARG A 42 3.25 16.75 -10.27
C ARG A 42 4.57 16.38 -10.94
N HIS A 43 5.72 16.56 -10.28
CA HIS A 43 6.99 16.37 -10.94
C HIS A 43 7.64 15.05 -10.50
N ILE A 44 7.38 13.99 -11.25
CA ILE A 44 8.13 12.75 -11.19
C ILE A 44 9.42 12.93 -12.01
N ASP A 45 10.54 12.38 -11.51
CA ASP A 45 11.75 12.31 -12.31
C ASP A 45 11.46 11.65 -13.67
N PRO A 46 11.84 12.28 -14.82
CA PRO A 46 11.48 11.78 -16.14
C PRO A 46 12.01 10.37 -16.43
N GLU A 47 13.21 10.01 -15.92
CA GLU A 47 13.78 8.68 -16.14
C GLU A 47 13.00 7.63 -15.34
N LEU A 48 12.62 7.97 -14.11
CA LEU A 48 11.78 7.10 -13.28
C LEU A 48 10.38 6.93 -13.89
N ARG A 49 9.76 8.02 -14.37
CA ARG A 49 8.47 7.96 -15.06
C ARG A 49 8.54 7.01 -16.27
N MET A 50 9.51 7.23 -17.13
CA MET A 50 9.72 6.40 -18.33
C MET A 50 9.94 4.92 -17.95
N PHE A 51 10.74 4.67 -16.91
CA PHE A 51 10.98 3.32 -16.41
C PHE A 51 9.69 2.65 -15.93
N LEU A 52 8.88 3.34 -15.12
CA LEU A 52 7.61 2.82 -14.62
C LEU A 52 6.63 2.55 -15.76
N GLU A 53 6.50 3.47 -16.71
CA GLU A 53 5.61 3.34 -17.85
C GLU A 53 5.98 2.17 -18.79
N GLN A 54 7.28 1.88 -18.93
CA GLN A 54 7.77 0.79 -19.79
C GLN A 54 7.73 -0.59 -19.12
N ASN A 55 7.71 -0.65 -17.78
CA ASN A 55 7.85 -1.91 -17.04
C ASN A 55 6.64 -2.27 -16.18
N THR A 56 5.54 -1.54 -16.33
CA THR A 56 4.25 -1.85 -15.72
C THR A 56 3.14 -1.77 -16.75
N GLU A 57 2.04 -2.49 -16.52
CA GLU A 57 0.83 -2.45 -17.35
C GLU A 57 -0.28 -1.67 -16.66
N ILE A 58 -1.18 -1.09 -17.44
CA ILE A 58 -2.41 -0.48 -16.93
C ILE A 58 -3.46 -1.57 -16.79
N ILE A 59 -3.93 -1.78 -15.57
CA ILE A 59 -4.93 -2.77 -15.21
C ILE A 59 -6.22 -2.05 -14.75
N ASP A 60 -7.34 -2.43 -15.36
CA ASP A 60 -8.68 -1.93 -15.06
C ASP A 60 -9.70 -3.09 -14.93
N SER A 61 -9.21 -4.31 -14.86
CA SER A 61 -10.05 -5.52 -14.77
C SER A 61 -9.32 -6.63 -14.03
N GLY A 62 -10.01 -7.70 -13.69
CA GLY A 62 -9.42 -8.84 -12.99
C GLY A 62 -9.08 -8.56 -11.50
N ASN A 63 -9.60 -7.47 -10.94
CA ASN A 63 -9.48 -7.08 -9.53
C ASN A 63 -10.85 -6.68 -8.95
N LEU A 64 -10.90 -6.35 -7.66
CA LEU A 64 -12.17 -5.98 -6.99
C LEU A 64 -12.66 -4.57 -7.33
N THR A 65 -11.84 -3.72 -7.95
CA THR A 65 -12.17 -2.31 -8.21
C THR A 65 -11.89 -1.92 -9.67
N PRO A 66 -12.67 -2.45 -10.63
CA PRO A 66 -12.49 -2.11 -12.05
C PRO A 66 -12.70 -0.61 -12.33
N GLU A 67 -13.27 0.14 -11.40
CA GLU A 67 -13.43 1.59 -11.47
C GLU A 67 -12.10 2.35 -11.30
N ILE A 68 -11.06 1.68 -10.74
CA ILE A 68 -9.74 2.28 -10.49
C ILE A 68 -8.72 1.67 -11.43
N ARG A 69 -8.14 2.49 -12.29
CA ARG A 69 -7.07 2.09 -13.21
C ARG A 69 -5.72 2.20 -12.50
N LEU A 70 -4.92 1.15 -12.56
CA LEU A 70 -3.64 1.08 -11.86
C LEU A 70 -2.52 0.62 -12.80
N ARG A 71 -1.34 1.20 -12.67
CA ARG A 71 -0.10 0.66 -13.22
C ARG A 71 0.45 -0.38 -12.26
N LEU A 72 0.52 -1.63 -12.71
CA LEU A 72 0.94 -2.77 -11.90
C LEU A 72 1.97 -3.62 -12.65
N LEU A 73 2.76 -4.37 -11.89
CA LEU A 73 3.57 -5.44 -12.43
C LEU A 73 2.68 -6.66 -12.66
N THR A 74 2.72 -7.19 -13.89
CA THR A 74 1.91 -8.34 -14.31
C THR A 74 2.80 -9.44 -14.87
N PRO A 75 2.27 -10.67 -15.07
CA PRO A 75 3.00 -11.75 -15.74
C PRO A 75 3.54 -11.40 -17.15
N ASN A 76 2.98 -10.39 -17.79
CA ASN A 76 3.46 -9.92 -19.12
C ASN A 76 4.64 -8.96 -19.01
N CYS A 77 4.89 -8.40 -17.82
CA CYS A 77 5.99 -7.48 -17.61
C CYS A 77 7.33 -8.22 -17.54
N ARG A 78 8.37 -7.62 -18.15
CA ARG A 78 9.71 -8.20 -18.17
C ARG A 78 10.21 -8.59 -16.78
N PHE A 79 10.04 -7.69 -15.80
CA PHE A 79 10.56 -7.90 -14.45
C PHE A 79 9.72 -8.83 -13.58
N TRP A 80 8.58 -9.32 -14.05
CA TRP A 80 7.81 -10.35 -13.35
C TRP A 80 8.60 -11.66 -13.20
N HIS A 81 9.34 -12.02 -14.27
CA HIS A 81 10.09 -13.28 -14.32
C HIS A 81 11.55 -13.11 -13.88
N ASP A 82 12.01 -11.88 -13.77
CA ASP A 82 13.38 -11.58 -13.34
C ASP A 82 13.51 -11.69 -11.81
N LYS A 83 14.76 -11.84 -11.35
CA LYS A 83 15.02 -11.76 -9.91
C LYS A 83 14.75 -10.35 -9.43
N ALA A 84 14.07 -10.20 -8.29
CA ALA A 84 13.79 -8.89 -7.69
C ALA A 84 15.06 -8.01 -7.51
N ALA A 85 16.22 -8.63 -7.31
CA ALA A 85 17.51 -7.94 -7.23
C ALA A 85 17.96 -7.26 -8.55
N LEU A 86 17.35 -7.59 -9.68
CA LEU A 86 17.62 -6.96 -10.99
C LEU A 86 16.77 -5.70 -11.20
N TRP A 87 15.77 -5.49 -10.38
CA TRP A 87 14.97 -4.28 -10.40
C TRP A 87 15.83 -3.09 -9.93
N PRO A 88 16.02 -2.04 -10.75
CA PRO A 88 17.03 -0.99 -10.46
C PRO A 88 16.68 -0.09 -9.28
N TYR A 89 15.43 -0.10 -8.84
CA TYR A 89 14.90 0.77 -7.77
C TYR A 89 14.51 0.01 -6.50
N GLY A 90 14.95 -1.25 -6.34
CA GLY A 90 14.58 -2.10 -5.21
C GLY A 90 13.44 -3.06 -5.55
N GLU A 91 12.95 -3.79 -4.57
CA GLU A 91 11.91 -4.80 -4.76
C GLU A 91 10.54 -4.13 -4.95
N PRO A 92 9.79 -4.41 -6.04
CA PRO A 92 8.61 -3.66 -6.41
C PRO A 92 7.33 -4.16 -5.70
N TYR A 93 7.33 -4.24 -4.36
CA TYR A 93 6.15 -4.66 -3.60
C TYR A 93 4.94 -3.75 -3.83
N TRP A 94 5.17 -2.47 -4.06
CA TRP A 94 4.16 -1.46 -4.39
C TRP A 94 3.45 -1.75 -5.72
N ALA A 95 4.10 -2.46 -6.64
CA ALA A 95 3.56 -2.74 -7.97
C ALA A 95 2.55 -3.90 -8.00
N MET A 96 2.20 -4.44 -6.85
CA MET A 96 1.18 -5.48 -6.68
C MET A 96 -0.08 -4.88 -6.05
N TYR A 97 -1.24 -5.26 -6.54
CA TYR A 97 -2.50 -4.92 -5.89
C TYR A 97 -2.89 -6.02 -4.91
N TRP A 98 -2.36 -5.93 -3.72
CA TRP A 98 -2.49 -6.94 -2.69
C TRP A 98 -3.95 -7.14 -2.23
N PRO A 99 -4.33 -8.35 -1.78
CA PRO A 99 -5.70 -8.70 -1.38
C PRO A 99 -6.34 -7.75 -0.37
N GLY A 100 -5.62 -7.36 0.67
CA GLY A 100 -6.13 -6.45 1.69
C GLY A 100 -6.42 -5.07 1.13
N GLY A 101 -5.53 -4.55 0.29
CA GLY A 101 -5.74 -3.29 -0.44
C GLY A 101 -6.93 -3.35 -1.39
N GLN A 102 -7.11 -4.48 -2.13
CA GLN A 102 -8.28 -4.67 -2.99
C GLN A 102 -9.59 -4.62 -2.20
N GLY A 103 -9.65 -5.37 -1.10
CA GLY A 103 -10.83 -5.41 -0.25
C GLY A 103 -11.16 -4.06 0.37
N LEU A 104 -10.14 -3.34 0.89
CA LEU A 104 -10.32 -1.99 1.43
C LEU A 104 -10.86 -1.03 0.38
N SER A 105 -10.24 -0.98 -0.79
CA SER A 105 -10.68 -0.10 -1.88
C SER A 105 -12.12 -0.38 -2.28
N ARG A 106 -12.50 -1.66 -2.44
CA ARG A 106 -13.88 -2.06 -2.72
C ARG A 106 -14.83 -1.64 -1.60
N TYR A 107 -14.45 -1.88 -0.35
CA TYR A 107 -15.27 -1.53 0.80
C TYR A 107 -15.53 -0.02 0.88
N LEU A 108 -14.52 0.82 0.62
CA LEU A 108 -14.66 2.27 0.65
C LEU A 108 -15.56 2.77 -0.50
N LEU A 109 -15.43 2.21 -1.71
CA LEU A 109 -16.29 2.56 -2.84
C LEU A 109 -17.75 2.16 -2.60
N ASP A 110 -18.00 0.99 -1.99
CA ASP A 110 -19.35 0.52 -1.66
C ASP A 110 -19.96 1.28 -0.48
N ASN A 111 -19.13 1.83 0.42
CA ASN A 111 -19.55 2.46 1.66
C ASN A 111 -18.96 3.88 1.81
N PRO A 112 -19.24 4.83 0.93
CA PRO A 112 -18.58 6.14 0.91
C PRO A 112 -18.74 6.92 2.22
N LYS A 113 -19.83 6.71 2.96
CA LYS A 113 -20.06 7.34 4.27
C LYS A 113 -18.94 7.06 5.29
N VAL A 114 -18.20 5.98 5.11
CA VAL A 114 -17.09 5.60 6.00
C VAL A 114 -15.94 6.62 5.95
N VAL A 115 -15.74 7.26 4.81
CA VAL A 115 -14.65 8.23 4.58
C VAL A 115 -15.13 9.66 4.32
N GLN A 116 -16.41 9.86 3.99
CA GLN A 116 -16.95 11.20 3.70
C GLN A 116 -16.62 12.18 4.83
N THR A 117 -16.10 13.35 4.44
CA THR A 117 -15.68 14.44 5.33
C THR A 117 -14.52 14.12 6.28
N LYS A 118 -13.97 12.91 6.26
CA LYS A 118 -12.87 12.48 7.13
C LYS A 118 -11.50 12.80 6.56
N LYS A 119 -10.53 12.97 7.46
CA LYS A 119 -9.10 12.95 7.16
C LYS A 119 -8.61 11.51 7.25
N VAL A 120 -8.13 10.99 6.13
CA VAL A 120 -7.74 9.57 5.97
C VAL A 120 -6.23 9.46 5.77
N LEU A 121 -5.59 8.60 6.55
CA LEU A 121 -4.22 8.14 6.32
C LEU A 121 -4.25 6.72 5.75
N ASP A 122 -3.68 6.52 4.57
CA ASP A 122 -3.45 5.20 3.96
C ASP A 122 -2.00 4.77 4.25
N LEU A 123 -1.82 3.88 5.22
CA LEU A 123 -0.51 3.41 5.69
C LEU A 123 -0.07 2.16 4.92
N GLY A 124 1.12 2.22 4.32
CA GLY A 124 1.60 1.16 3.43
C GLY A 124 0.81 1.12 2.13
N SER A 125 0.61 2.29 1.53
CA SER A 125 -0.34 2.50 0.42
C SER A 125 0.01 1.77 -0.88
N GLY A 126 1.26 1.36 -1.08
CA GLY A 126 1.73 0.61 -2.24
C GLY A 126 1.36 1.30 -3.56
N CYS A 127 0.52 0.66 -4.38
CA CYS A 127 0.06 1.23 -5.65
C CYS A 127 -0.91 2.42 -5.49
N GLY A 128 -1.35 2.74 -4.26
CA GLY A 128 -2.23 3.86 -3.96
C GLY A 128 -3.71 3.62 -4.18
N ALA A 129 -4.13 2.39 -4.48
CA ALA A 129 -5.52 2.08 -4.80
C ALA A 129 -6.49 2.48 -3.68
N THR A 130 -6.12 2.23 -2.40
CA THR A 130 -6.96 2.55 -1.24
C THR A 130 -7.07 4.06 -1.04
N ALA A 131 -5.97 4.80 -1.20
CA ALA A 131 -5.98 6.26 -1.15
C ALA A 131 -6.84 6.86 -2.28
N ILE A 132 -6.75 6.32 -3.49
CA ILE A 132 -7.60 6.70 -4.64
C ILE A 132 -9.06 6.40 -4.32
N ALA A 133 -9.40 5.21 -3.82
CA ALA A 133 -10.76 4.85 -3.42
C ALA A 133 -11.32 5.80 -2.37
N ALA A 134 -10.53 6.14 -1.34
CA ALA A 134 -10.93 7.10 -0.31
C ALA A 134 -11.22 8.49 -0.89
N THR A 135 -10.39 8.96 -1.82
CA THR A 135 -10.58 10.24 -2.52
C THR A 135 -11.87 10.23 -3.34
N LEU A 136 -12.09 9.19 -4.16
CA LEU A 136 -13.29 9.03 -4.98
C LEU A 136 -14.57 8.90 -4.13
N SER A 137 -14.44 8.35 -2.92
CA SER A 137 -15.55 8.21 -1.96
C SER A 137 -15.82 9.47 -1.13
N GLY A 138 -15.11 10.60 -1.36
CA GLY A 138 -15.41 11.88 -0.77
C GLY A 138 -14.75 12.16 0.59
N ALA A 139 -13.59 11.58 0.86
CA ALA A 139 -12.75 11.99 1.98
C ALA A 139 -12.38 13.47 1.87
N SER A 140 -12.36 14.19 3.00
CA SER A 140 -12.01 15.62 3.00
C SER A 140 -10.52 15.86 2.77
N GLN A 141 -9.72 14.91 3.20
CA GLN A 141 -8.27 14.89 3.02
C GLN A 141 -7.80 13.44 2.98
N VAL A 142 -6.94 13.12 2.04
CA VAL A 142 -6.24 11.83 2.00
C VAL A 142 -4.75 12.09 1.96
N VAL A 143 -4.02 11.39 2.80
CA VAL A 143 -2.55 11.31 2.74
C VAL A 143 -2.18 9.84 2.69
N ALA A 144 -1.31 9.51 1.77
CA ALA A 144 -0.75 8.18 1.65
C ALA A 144 0.64 8.12 2.31
N ASN A 145 1.00 6.96 2.79
CA ASN A 145 2.33 6.69 3.31
C ASN A 145 2.87 5.39 2.73
N ASP A 146 4.07 5.46 2.18
CA ASP A 146 4.85 4.28 1.81
C ASP A 146 6.33 4.60 1.94
N ILE A 147 7.09 3.72 2.57
CA ILE A 147 8.53 3.93 2.78
C ILE A 147 9.36 3.82 1.49
N ASP A 148 8.76 3.28 0.42
CA ASP A 148 9.39 3.21 -0.89
C ASP A 148 9.11 4.49 -1.70
N PRO A 149 10.12 5.31 -2.02
CA PRO A 149 9.91 6.51 -2.82
C PRO A 149 9.45 6.21 -4.26
N VAL A 150 9.64 5.00 -4.75
CA VAL A 150 9.14 4.58 -6.07
C VAL A 150 7.64 4.34 -6.02
N ALA A 151 7.12 3.82 -4.90
CA ALA A 151 5.68 3.74 -4.65
C ALA A 151 5.03 5.12 -4.73
N ALA A 152 5.65 6.15 -4.14
CA ALA A 152 5.16 7.52 -4.22
C ALA A 152 5.07 8.03 -5.67
N ALA A 153 6.08 7.75 -6.50
CA ALA A 153 6.06 8.10 -7.93
C ALA A 153 4.97 7.33 -8.70
N ALA A 154 4.86 6.02 -8.45
CA ALA A 154 3.84 5.18 -9.07
C ALA A 154 2.41 5.65 -8.71
N MET A 155 2.20 6.07 -7.47
CA MET A 155 0.92 6.61 -7.04
C MET A 155 0.53 7.89 -7.78
N VAL A 156 1.47 8.80 -8.05
CA VAL A 156 1.19 9.99 -8.89
C VAL A 156 0.71 9.58 -10.27
N LEU A 157 1.36 8.58 -10.91
CA LEU A 157 0.92 8.05 -12.20
C LEU A 157 -0.48 7.42 -12.10
N ASN A 158 -0.78 6.73 -11.01
CA ASN A 158 -2.10 6.14 -10.79
C ASN A 158 -3.18 7.20 -10.53
N CYS A 159 -2.87 8.30 -9.85
CA CYS A 159 -3.77 9.45 -9.74
C CYS A 159 -4.06 10.06 -11.12
N GLU A 160 -3.04 10.27 -11.95
CA GLU A 160 -3.19 10.76 -13.33
C GLU A 160 -4.11 9.87 -14.17
N LEU A 161 -3.95 8.53 -14.08
CA LEU A 161 -4.81 7.56 -14.77
C LEU A 161 -6.29 7.66 -14.38
N ASN A 162 -6.58 8.09 -13.16
CA ASN A 162 -7.93 8.20 -12.62
C ASN A 162 -8.46 9.65 -12.65
N ASN A 163 -7.74 10.57 -13.28
CA ASN A 163 -8.11 11.98 -13.40
C ASN A 163 -8.37 12.66 -12.04
N ILE A 164 -7.59 12.31 -11.03
CA ILE A 164 -7.62 12.95 -9.72
C ILE A 164 -6.31 13.73 -9.48
N ASP A 165 -6.39 14.78 -8.68
CA ASP A 165 -5.19 15.49 -8.27
C ASP A 165 -4.25 14.55 -7.49
N PRO A 166 -2.93 14.75 -7.61
CA PRO A 166 -1.95 13.93 -6.89
C PRO A 166 -2.20 13.96 -5.38
N ILE A 167 -2.36 12.77 -4.80
CA ILE A 167 -2.50 12.60 -3.36
C ILE A 167 -1.12 12.83 -2.71
N PRO A 168 -1.02 13.61 -1.62
CA PRO A 168 0.23 13.75 -0.87
C PRO A 168 0.73 12.41 -0.36
N VAL A 169 2.02 12.12 -0.54
CA VAL A 169 2.67 10.88 -0.07
C VAL A 169 3.80 11.21 0.89
N LEU A 170 3.78 10.57 2.05
CA LEU A 170 4.86 10.60 3.04
C LEU A 170 5.73 9.35 2.85
N THR A 171 7.05 9.51 2.76
CA THR A 171 7.98 8.39 2.55
C THR A 171 8.81 8.06 3.79
N GLU A 172 8.54 8.69 4.92
CA GLU A 172 9.12 8.34 6.20
C GLU A 172 8.40 7.14 6.82
N ASN A 173 9.11 6.38 7.65
CA ASN A 173 8.46 5.38 8.49
C ASN A 173 7.64 6.10 9.59
N LEU A 174 6.32 5.99 9.50
CA LEU A 174 5.41 6.60 10.47
C LEU A 174 5.15 5.72 11.71
N ILE A 175 5.45 4.42 11.63
CA ILE A 175 5.21 3.49 12.75
C ILE A 175 6.08 3.88 13.95
N GLY A 176 5.44 4.08 15.09
CA GLY A 176 6.10 4.50 16.32
C GLY A 176 6.29 6.02 16.46
N THR A 177 5.89 6.83 15.48
CA THR A 177 5.97 8.29 15.53
C THR A 177 4.63 8.92 15.91
N ASP A 178 4.67 10.17 16.35
CA ASP A 178 3.47 11.00 16.49
C ASP A 178 3.09 11.53 15.10
N ILE A 179 1.92 11.15 14.63
CA ILE A 179 1.40 11.55 13.30
C ILE A 179 0.30 12.61 13.38
N GLY A 180 0.03 13.13 14.59
CA GLY A 180 -1.11 14.02 14.83
C GLY A 180 -2.46 13.29 14.68
N LYS A 181 -3.54 14.06 14.55
CA LYS A 181 -4.91 13.52 14.54
C LYS A 181 -5.39 13.16 13.14
N TRP A 182 -5.83 11.93 13.00
CA TRP A 182 -6.54 11.39 11.84
C TRP A 182 -7.92 10.92 12.26
N ASP A 183 -8.91 11.09 11.40
CA ASP A 183 -10.24 10.54 11.65
C ASP A 183 -10.26 9.04 11.37
N LEU A 184 -9.49 8.60 10.36
CA LEU A 184 -9.41 7.21 9.95
C LEU A 184 -7.99 6.85 9.46
N ILE A 185 -7.48 5.72 9.92
CA ILE A 185 -6.30 5.06 9.34
C ILE A 185 -6.76 3.80 8.61
N VAL A 186 -6.32 3.63 7.36
CA VAL A 186 -6.56 2.42 6.56
C VAL A 186 -5.26 1.69 6.29
N ILE A 187 -5.28 0.35 6.36
CA ILE A 187 -4.08 -0.50 6.28
C ILE A 187 -4.40 -1.76 5.50
N GLY A 188 -3.69 -1.99 4.38
CA GLY A 188 -3.80 -3.21 3.58
C GLY A 188 -2.55 -4.07 3.67
N ASP A 189 -2.69 -5.36 4.00
CA ASP A 189 -1.63 -6.37 3.91
C ASP A 189 -0.35 -6.12 4.71
N MET A 190 -0.35 -5.26 5.72
CA MET A 190 0.86 -4.86 6.46
C MET A 190 1.35 -5.87 7.51
N PHE A 191 0.62 -6.94 7.77
CA PHE A 191 0.99 -7.98 8.76
C PHE A 191 1.76 -9.14 8.12
N TYR A 192 2.82 -8.83 7.35
CA TYR A 192 3.57 -9.84 6.59
C TYR A 192 4.83 -10.37 7.28
N SER A 193 5.30 -9.74 8.36
CA SER A 193 6.38 -10.24 9.21
C SER A 193 6.06 -10.02 10.69
N GLU A 194 6.65 -10.82 11.56
CA GLU A 194 6.43 -10.75 13.01
C GLU A 194 6.85 -9.40 13.58
N GLU A 195 8.07 -8.96 13.27
CA GLU A 195 8.64 -7.71 13.76
C GLU A 195 7.78 -6.48 13.37
N LEU A 196 7.33 -6.44 12.11
CA LEU A 196 6.46 -5.36 11.66
C LEU A 196 5.09 -5.42 12.33
N ALA A 197 4.50 -6.62 12.42
CA ALA A 197 3.18 -6.81 13.03
C ALA A 197 3.15 -6.35 14.49
N ASP A 198 4.19 -6.64 15.26
CA ASP A 198 4.32 -6.22 16.66
C ASP A 198 4.45 -4.70 16.78
N SER A 199 5.40 -4.11 16.03
CA SER A 199 5.62 -2.66 16.04
C SER A 199 4.39 -1.88 15.60
N LEU A 200 3.73 -2.35 14.53
CA LEU A 200 2.50 -1.78 14.00
C LEU A 200 1.36 -1.84 15.02
N SER A 201 1.19 -2.99 15.66
CA SER A 201 0.12 -3.18 16.65
C SER A 201 0.28 -2.29 17.88
N GLU A 202 1.50 -2.14 18.38
CA GLU A 202 1.77 -1.24 19.50
C GLU A 202 1.48 0.21 19.16
N TRP A 203 1.88 0.63 17.96
CA TRP A 203 1.64 1.98 17.49
C TRP A 203 0.15 2.25 17.23
N LEU A 204 -0.57 1.32 16.60
CA LEU A 204 -2.01 1.45 16.36
C LEU A 204 -2.81 1.52 17.66
N LYS A 205 -2.46 0.74 18.69
CA LYS A 205 -3.11 0.83 20.00
C LYS A 205 -3.04 2.25 20.57
N LYS A 206 -1.90 2.94 20.41
CA LYS A 206 -1.77 4.35 20.85
C LYS A 206 -2.68 5.27 20.04
N CYS A 207 -2.67 5.18 18.71
CA CYS A 207 -3.53 5.98 17.83
C CYS A 207 -5.02 5.82 18.19
N ILE A 208 -5.46 4.59 18.49
CA ILE A 208 -6.84 4.28 18.87
C ILE A 208 -7.19 4.88 20.24
N GLN A 209 -6.33 4.69 21.25
CA GLN A 209 -6.62 5.04 22.63
C GLN A 209 -6.49 6.55 22.87
N ASP A 210 -5.43 7.16 22.35
CA ASP A 210 -5.08 8.54 22.64
C ASP A 210 -5.83 9.52 21.73
N ASP A 211 -5.98 9.18 20.44
CA ASP A 211 -6.50 10.08 19.41
C ASP A 211 -7.96 9.79 19.01
N LYS A 212 -8.53 8.68 19.48
CA LYS A 212 -9.87 8.19 19.06
C LYS A 212 -9.97 8.01 17.54
N THR A 213 -8.88 7.63 16.92
CA THR A 213 -8.80 7.39 15.48
C THR A 213 -9.54 6.10 15.15
N GLU A 214 -10.40 6.13 14.15
CA GLU A 214 -10.98 4.91 13.57
C GLU A 214 -9.93 4.13 12.80
N LEU A 215 -10.09 2.81 12.73
CA LEU A 215 -9.14 1.95 12.02
C LEU A 215 -9.89 0.98 11.11
N LEU A 216 -9.42 0.85 9.86
CA LEU A 216 -9.82 -0.21 8.92
C LEU A 216 -8.59 -1.00 8.50
N ILE A 217 -8.68 -2.32 8.63
CA ILE A 217 -7.63 -3.23 8.17
C ILE A 217 -8.22 -4.19 7.13
N GLY A 218 -7.59 -4.24 5.95
CA GLY A 218 -7.84 -5.28 4.95
C GLY A 218 -6.76 -6.35 5.03
N ASP A 219 -7.16 -7.60 5.27
CA ASP A 219 -6.21 -8.70 5.41
C ASP A 219 -6.82 -10.02 4.92
N PRO A 220 -6.09 -10.83 4.12
CA PRO A 220 -6.56 -12.12 3.63
C PRO A 220 -6.48 -13.25 4.65
N GLY A 221 -6.05 -12.98 5.88
CA GLY A 221 -5.80 -13.98 6.92
C GLY A 221 -4.31 -14.31 7.06
N ARG A 222 -3.45 -13.31 6.99
CA ARG A 222 -2.00 -13.49 7.20
C ARG A 222 -1.72 -14.03 8.61
N PRO A 223 -0.77 -14.97 8.76
CA PRO A 223 -0.48 -15.59 10.07
C PRO A 223 -0.21 -14.57 11.18
N TYR A 224 0.59 -13.54 10.90
CA TYR A 224 0.94 -12.52 11.88
C TYR A 224 -0.20 -11.55 12.20
N PHE A 225 -1.26 -11.48 11.38
CA PHE A 225 -2.49 -10.78 11.72
C PHE A 225 -3.39 -11.63 12.60
N VAL A 226 -3.64 -12.88 12.21
CA VAL A 226 -4.56 -13.81 12.91
C VAL A 226 -4.11 -14.09 14.33
N THR A 227 -2.80 -14.17 14.57
CA THR A 227 -2.23 -14.41 15.91
C THR A 227 -2.01 -13.14 16.71
N ASN A 228 -2.13 -11.96 16.10
CA ASN A 228 -1.86 -10.68 16.74
C ASN A 228 -2.98 -10.25 17.70
N GLN A 229 -2.59 -9.63 18.82
CA GLN A 229 -3.55 -9.15 19.81
C GLN A 229 -4.47 -8.05 19.29
N ILE A 230 -4.04 -7.24 18.31
CA ILE A 230 -4.86 -6.17 17.74
C ILE A 230 -6.13 -6.73 17.10
N GLN A 231 -6.05 -7.91 16.49
CA GLN A 231 -7.18 -8.55 15.82
C GLN A 231 -8.36 -8.81 16.78
N ARG A 232 -8.08 -9.02 18.09
CA ARG A 232 -9.11 -9.22 19.11
C ARG A 232 -9.91 -7.96 19.43
N MET A 233 -9.39 -6.79 19.09
CA MET A 233 -10.04 -5.48 19.29
C MET A 233 -10.89 -5.07 18.08
N LEU A 234 -10.81 -5.83 17.00
CA LEU A 234 -11.43 -5.49 15.73
C LEU A 234 -12.69 -6.33 15.48
N HIS A 235 -13.62 -5.73 14.73
CA HIS A 235 -14.84 -6.39 14.29
C HIS A 235 -14.77 -6.61 12.77
N LYS A 236 -15.14 -7.81 12.32
CA LYS A 236 -15.30 -8.09 10.89
C LYS A 236 -16.50 -7.32 10.36
N VAL A 237 -16.28 -6.47 9.35
CA VAL A 237 -17.35 -5.68 8.72
C VAL A 237 -17.69 -6.11 7.30
N SER A 238 -16.75 -6.72 6.59
CA SER A 238 -16.98 -7.23 5.25
C SER A 238 -16.03 -8.37 4.89
N GLU A 239 -16.40 -9.12 3.85
CA GLU A 239 -15.53 -10.14 3.23
C GLU A 239 -15.79 -10.15 1.73
N TYR A 240 -14.72 -10.18 0.96
CA TYR A 240 -14.80 -10.21 -0.50
C TYR A 240 -14.04 -11.44 -1.03
N ALA A 241 -14.69 -12.18 -1.93
CA ALA A 241 -14.00 -13.20 -2.72
C ALA A 241 -13.10 -12.50 -3.73
N LEU A 242 -11.83 -12.91 -3.81
CA LEU A 242 -10.92 -12.37 -4.81
C LEU A 242 -11.26 -12.94 -6.20
N PRO A 243 -11.08 -12.17 -7.27
CA PRO A 243 -11.19 -12.68 -8.62
C PRO A 243 -10.26 -13.90 -8.82
N LYS A 244 -10.66 -14.79 -9.73
CA LYS A 244 -9.85 -15.96 -10.11
C LYS A 244 -8.66 -15.51 -11.00
N SER A 245 -7.77 -14.73 -10.45
CA SER A 245 -6.43 -14.51 -10.97
C SER A 245 -5.53 -15.66 -10.59
N SER A 246 -4.28 -15.70 -11.08
CA SER A 246 -3.40 -16.82 -10.76
C SER A 246 -3.23 -16.92 -9.23
N PRO A 247 -3.32 -18.11 -8.63
CA PRO A 247 -3.09 -18.29 -7.18
C PRO A 247 -1.75 -17.74 -6.71
N GLU A 248 -0.87 -17.52 -7.62
CA GLU A 248 0.49 -17.03 -7.48
C GLU A 248 0.53 -15.53 -7.19
N GLU A 249 -0.38 -14.74 -7.75
CA GLU A 249 -0.46 -13.29 -7.53
C GLU A 249 -0.86 -12.93 -6.10
N TYR A 250 -1.63 -13.79 -5.44
CA TYR A 250 -2.15 -13.51 -4.10
C TYR A 250 -1.66 -14.49 -3.03
N ASN A 251 -0.53 -15.17 -3.28
CA ASN A 251 -0.01 -16.19 -2.36
C ASN A 251 -1.05 -17.26 -1.95
N GLY A 252 -1.94 -17.64 -2.87
CA GLY A 252 -3.01 -18.60 -2.65
C GLY A 252 -4.22 -18.07 -1.88
N SER A 253 -4.28 -16.77 -1.59
CA SER A 253 -5.45 -16.16 -0.96
C SER A 253 -6.63 -16.13 -1.95
N ILE A 254 -7.80 -16.59 -1.49
CA ILE A 254 -9.04 -16.63 -2.28
C ILE A 254 -10.07 -15.59 -1.84
N LYS A 255 -9.80 -14.90 -0.74
CA LYS A 255 -10.66 -13.88 -0.14
C LYS A 255 -9.84 -12.89 0.65
N THR A 256 -10.46 -11.76 0.94
CA THR A 256 -9.96 -10.75 1.88
C THR A 256 -11.06 -10.33 2.82
N ILE A 257 -10.69 -9.96 4.04
CA ILE A 257 -11.62 -9.58 5.10
C ILE A 257 -11.30 -8.15 5.53
N ILE A 258 -12.35 -7.37 5.75
CA ILE A 258 -12.23 -6.01 6.27
C ILE A 258 -12.63 -6.03 7.75
N TRP A 259 -11.74 -5.49 8.53
CA TRP A 259 -11.87 -5.37 9.98
C TRP A 259 -11.92 -3.90 10.36
N ASN A 260 -12.74 -3.53 11.33
CA ASN A 260 -12.76 -2.18 11.83
C ASN A 260 -12.58 -2.14 13.35
N TYR A 261 -12.05 -1.02 13.81
CA TYR A 261 -12.16 -0.53 15.16
C TYR A 261 -12.87 0.83 15.11
N GLN A 262 -13.87 0.98 15.96
CA GLN A 262 -14.54 2.25 16.24
C GLN A 262 -14.44 2.51 17.75
N PRO A 263 -13.96 3.69 18.16
CA PRO A 263 -13.83 4.04 19.57
C PRO A 263 -15.16 4.11 20.31
#